data_4062cef78dc6d0926633feb4742b9c82
#
_entry.id   4062cef78dc6d0926633feb4742b9c82
#
_cell.length_a   1.000
_cell.length_b   1.000
_cell.length_c   1.000
_cell.angle_alpha   90.00
_cell.angle_beta   90.00
_cell.angle_gamma   90.00
#
_symmetry.space_group_name_H-M   'P 1'
#
loop_
_entity.id
_entity.type
_entity.pdbx_description
1 polymer ?
#
loop_
_entity_poly.entity_id
_entity_poly.type
_entity_poly.pdbx_seq_one_letter_code
_entity_poly.pdbx_strand_id
1 'polypeptide(L)' 'MYPYTTEVMEHDPHYDTDKVHRGALFSLNTCNGFTKLHEGTRIDSVANRLMLFHPHYMHNSSTTSDAPARYNINFNFL' A
#
# COMPACT_ATOMS: atom_id res chain seq x y z
N MET A 1 -5.90 -5.67 -4.47
CA MET A 1 -4.88 -6.50 -5.15
C MET A 1 -4.13 -5.68 -6.17
N TYR A 2 -2.82 -5.83 -6.22
CA TYR A 2 -1.98 -5.19 -7.22
C TYR A 2 -1.37 -6.25 -8.11
N PRO A 3 -1.34 -6.03 -9.44
CA PRO A 3 -0.93 -7.08 -10.38
C PRO A 3 0.58 -7.30 -10.38
N TYR A 4 0.95 -8.44 -10.95
CA TYR A 4 2.33 -8.71 -11.31
C TYR A 4 2.73 -7.85 -12.52
N THR A 5 3.93 -7.30 -12.46
CA THR A 5 4.57 -6.67 -13.62
C THR A 5 6.03 -7.14 -13.67
N THR A 6 6.65 -7.07 -14.84
CA THR A 6 8.06 -7.49 -14.99
C THR A 6 9.02 -6.61 -14.20
N GLU A 7 8.64 -5.36 -14.00
CA GLU A 7 9.35 -4.42 -13.13
C GLU A 7 8.36 -3.82 -12.15
N VAL A 8 8.78 -3.53 -10.93
CA VAL A 8 7.92 -2.88 -9.95
C VAL A 8 7.58 -1.47 -10.44
N MET A 9 6.30 -1.17 -10.54
CA MET A 9 5.79 0.12 -11.00
C MET A 9 5.01 0.78 -9.87
N GLU A 10 5.31 2.04 -9.59
CA GLU A 10 4.55 2.83 -8.63
C GLU A 10 3.31 3.43 -9.30
N HIS A 11 2.21 3.43 -8.55
CA HIS A 11 1.01 4.15 -8.96
C HIS A 11 1.13 5.62 -8.55
N ASP A 12 0.26 6.45 -9.11
CA ASP A 12 0.26 7.88 -8.76
C ASP A 12 -0.09 8.09 -7.30
N PRO A 13 0.57 9.05 -6.61
CA PRO A 13 0.22 9.39 -5.24
C PRO A 13 -1.22 9.89 -5.14
N HIS A 14 -1.89 9.52 -4.07
CA HIS A 14 -3.26 9.93 -3.79
C HIS A 14 -3.51 9.97 -2.29
N TYR A 15 -4.65 10.52 -1.90
CA TYR A 15 -5.16 10.37 -0.54
C TYR A 15 -6.59 9.82 -0.64
N ASP A 16 -7.04 9.13 0.41
CA ASP A 16 -8.29 8.38 0.31
C ASP A 16 -9.51 9.31 0.36
N THR A 17 -9.95 9.69 1.53
CA THR A 17 -11.12 10.57 1.65
C THR A 17 -10.93 11.50 2.83
N ASP A 18 -11.51 12.69 2.73
CA ASP A 18 -11.49 13.67 3.82
C ASP A 18 -12.45 13.34 4.95
N LYS A 19 -13.29 12.31 4.79
CA LYS A 19 -14.31 11.92 5.78
C LYS A 19 -13.85 10.87 6.77
N VAL A 20 -12.75 10.18 6.50
CA VAL A 20 -12.23 9.16 7.42
C VAL A 20 -11.04 9.73 8.18
N HIS A 21 -10.88 9.29 9.42
CA HIS A 21 -9.83 9.80 10.31
C HIS A 21 -8.62 8.91 10.37
N ARG A 22 -8.73 7.65 10.03
CA ARG A 22 -7.65 6.68 10.10
C ARG A 22 -7.71 5.67 8.97
N GLY A 23 -6.54 5.24 8.54
CA GLY A 23 -6.41 4.17 7.56
C GLY A 23 -5.47 3.09 8.05
N ALA A 24 -5.69 1.87 7.60
CA ALA A 24 -4.84 0.73 7.88
C ALA A 24 -4.73 -0.14 6.63
N LEU A 25 -3.54 -0.64 6.38
CA LEU A 25 -3.27 -1.56 5.28
C LEU A 25 -2.68 -2.84 5.85
N PHE A 26 -3.36 -3.96 5.62
CA PHE A 26 -2.90 -5.27 6.06
C PHE A 26 -2.39 -6.06 4.86
N SER A 27 -1.12 -6.41 4.86
CA SER A 27 -0.49 -7.16 3.78
C SER A 27 -0.70 -8.65 3.99
N LEU A 28 -1.19 -9.33 2.95
CA LEU A 28 -1.50 -10.75 2.99
C LEU A 28 -0.34 -11.62 2.50
N ASN A 29 0.56 -11.05 1.68
CA ASN A 29 1.70 -11.79 1.18
C ASN A 29 2.97 -10.94 1.16
N THR A 30 4.10 -11.61 1.19
CA THR A 30 5.41 -10.97 1.08
C THR A 30 5.83 -10.90 -0.39
N CYS A 31 6.21 -9.71 -0.84
CA CYS A 31 6.69 -9.48 -2.20
C CYS A 31 7.52 -8.21 -2.24
N ASN A 32 8.07 -7.90 -3.41
CA ASN A 32 8.86 -6.67 -3.56
C ASN A 32 8.02 -5.42 -3.82
N GLY A 33 6.70 -5.56 -3.83
CA GLY A 33 5.80 -4.41 -3.87
C GLY A 33 5.82 -3.64 -2.54
N PHE A 34 5.40 -2.37 -2.58
CA PHE A 34 5.48 -1.50 -1.40
C PHE A 34 4.42 -0.42 -1.45
N THR A 35 4.22 0.22 -0.31
CA THR A 35 3.44 1.45 -0.18
C THR A 35 4.40 2.56 0.24
N LYS A 36 4.30 3.71 -0.41
CA LYS A 36 5.18 4.85 -0.15
C LYS A 36 4.34 6.00 0.39
N LEU A 37 4.78 6.57 1.50
CA LEU A 37 4.12 7.70 2.13
C LEU A 37 4.64 9.01 1.51
N HIS A 38 3.86 10.08 1.66
CA HIS A 38 4.16 11.39 1.06
C HIS A 38 5.54 11.94 1.45
N GLU A 39 6.04 11.55 2.59
CA GLU A 39 7.36 11.96 3.09
C GLU A 39 8.51 11.13 2.53
N GLY A 40 8.20 10.13 1.69
CA GLY A 40 9.20 9.26 1.09
C GLY A 40 9.43 7.94 1.81
N THR A 41 8.80 7.72 2.96
CA THR A 41 8.92 6.46 3.70
C THR A 41 8.31 5.32 2.90
N ARG A 42 9.08 4.25 2.71
CA ARG A 42 8.67 3.07 1.98
C ARG A 42 8.36 1.94 2.96
N ILE A 43 7.17 1.36 2.83
CA ILE A 43 6.73 0.22 3.64
C ILE A 43 6.60 -0.99 2.71
N ASP A 44 7.49 -1.95 2.86
CA ASP A 44 7.48 -3.15 2.03
C ASP A 44 6.30 -4.06 2.39
N SER A 45 5.80 -4.78 1.38
CA SER A 45 4.72 -5.74 1.56
C SER A 45 5.27 -7.00 2.20
N VAL A 46 4.94 -7.22 3.47
CA VAL A 46 5.33 -8.40 4.24
C VAL A 46 4.08 -9.05 4.79
N ALA A 47 3.94 -10.37 4.61
CA ALA A 47 2.77 -11.10 5.08
C ALA A 47 2.51 -10.83 6.57
N ASN A 48 1.26 -10.57 6.90
CA ASN A 48 0.79 -10.26 8.27
C ASN A 48 1.26 -8.89 8.80
N ARG A 49 1.80 -8.02 7.97
CA ARG A 49 2.17 -6.66 8.38
C ARG A 49 0.94 -5.77 8.32
N LEU A 50 0.64 -5.09 9.42
CA LEU A 50 -0.39 -4.07 9.49
C LEU A 50 0.29 -2.70 9.53
N MET A 51 -0.07 -1.83 8.60
CA MET A 51 0.42 -0.46 8.55
C MET A 51 -0.72 0.48 8.88
N LEU A 52 -0.53 1.35 9.88
CA LEU A 52 -1.47 2.40 10.21
C LEU A 52 -0.98 3.71 9.60
N PHE A 53 -1.86 4.46 8.95
CA PHE A 53 -1.50 5.71 8.32
C PHE A 53 -2.66 6.70 8.39
N HIS A 54 -2.34 7.97 8.18
CA HIS A 54 -3.34 9.03 8.13
C HIS A 54 -3.87 9.15 6.70
N PRO A 55 -5.17 8.93 6.46
CA PRO A 55 -5.71 8.89 5.10
C PRO A 55 -5.67 10.22 4.36
N HIS A 56 -5.49 11.34 5.09
CA HIS A 56 -5.37 12.66 4.47
C HIS A 56 -4.00 12.92 3.88
N TYR A 57 -3.00 12.08 4.17
CA TYR A 57 -1.67 12.22 3.59
C TYR A 57 -1.62 11.50 2.25
N MET A 58 -0.89 12.10 1.32
CA MET A 58 -0.65 11.48 0.02
C MET A 58 0.17 10.21 0.19
N HIS A 59 -0.23 9.17 -0.51
CA HIS A 59 0.48 7.90 -0.51
C HIS A 59 0.26 7.21 -1.85
N ASN A 60 1.11 6.24 -2.16
CA ASN A 60 0.97 5.45 -3.36
C ASN A 60 1.44 4.02 -3.12
N SER A 61 0.96 3.12 -3.95
CA SER A 61 1.32 1.71 -3.91
C SER A 61 2.01 1.31 -5.20
N SER A 62 2.61 0.14 -5.18
CA SER A 62 3.30 -0.41 -6.35
C SER A 62 2.73 -1.77 -6.75
N THR A 63 3.10 -2.19 -7.94
CA THR A 63 2.92 -3.57 -8.40
C THR A 63 3.99 -4.47 -7.78
N THR A 64 4.00 -5.74 -8.16
CA THR A 64 5.02 -6.70 -7.71
C THR A 64 5.64 -7.40 -8.91
N SER A 65 6.91 -7.76 -8.82
CA SER A 65 7.60 -8.52 -9.87
C SER A 65 8.16 -9.86 -9.39
N ASP A 66 8.02 -10.19 -8.10
CA ASP A 66 8.53 -11.46 -7.55
C ASP A 66 7.43 -12.36 -6.99
N ALA A 67 6.16 -12.03 -7.27
CA ALA A 67 5.00 -12.84 -6.87
C ALA A 67 3.91 -12.71 -7.92
N PRO A 68 2.96 -13.67 -8.02
CA PRO A 68 1.86 -13.59 -9.01
C PRO A 68 1.01 -12.34 -8.84
N ALA A 69 0.86 -11.85 -7.62
CA ALA A 69 0.14 -10.61 -7.33
C ALA A 69 0.51 -10.13 -5.92
N ARG A 70 0.18 -8.89 -5.64
CA ARG A 70 0.30 -8.32 -4.31
C ARG A 70 -1.09 -8.20 -3.71
N TYR A 71 -1.31 -8.86 -2.57
CA TYR A 71 -2.61 -8.91 -1.90
C TYR A 71 -2.57 -8.14 -0.60
N ASN A 72 -3.58 -7.29 -0.39
CA ASN A 72 -3.74 -6.57 0.86
C ASN A 72 -5.21 -6.25 1.11
N ILE A 73 -5.51 -5.87 2.36
CA ILE A 73 -6.83 -5.40 2.76
C ILE A 73 -6.66 -3.97 3.28
N ASN A 74 -7.44 -3.06 2.72
CA ASN A 74 -7.42 -1.66 3.11
C ASN A 74 -8.63 -1.37 4.01
N PHE A 75 -8.37 -0.83 5.21
CA PHE A 75 -9.39 -0.45 6.17
C PHE A 75 -9.41 1.06 6.32
N ASN A 76 -10.60 1.65 6.26
CA ASN A 76 -10.81 3.06 6.59
C ASN A 76 -11.81 3.13 7.74
N PHE A 77 -11.46 3.85 8.79
CA PHE A 77 -12.30 3.93 10.00
C PHE A 77 -12.17 5.29 10.67
N LEU A 78 -13.13 5.56 11.51
CA LEU A 78 -13.17 6.81 12.29
C LEU A 78 -12.40 6.71 13.60
#